data_9ae66b1b4adacfff1f7ee132d8fd1ab3
#
_entry.id   9ae66b1b4adacfff1f7ee132d8fd1ab3
#
_cell.length_a   1.000
_cell.length_b   1.000
_cell.length_c   1.000
_cell.angle_alpha   90.00
_cell.angle_beta   90.00
_cell.angle_gamma   90.00
#
_symmetry.space_group_name_H-M   'P 1'
#
loop_
_entity.id
_entity.type
_entity.pdbx_description
1 polymer ?
#
loop_
_entity_poly.entity_id
_entity_poly.type
_entity_poly.pdbx_seq_one_letter_code
_entity_poly.pdbx_strand_id
1 'polypeptide(L)'
;MRRLFIIRKDLKLKPGKLAAMVGHCCEAYWTNAMKAGKVKDNEFDTLPAVETYGDGRKGPALYKHPLVFEMSRKAFEAGETSFQFRPAGSRPTVTVQFEIPKDVWFDYVNGIFTKTICEARNLNKLKQAAEAARGLSLSEGVDWGYINDKCLTDLTPENEDGTTTVGIWFKPLPDDVAHEISRKYPLYRD
;
A
#
# COMPACT_ATOMS: atom_id res chain seq x y z
N MET A 1 -12.70 7.10 10.32
CA MET A 1 -12.35 6.23 9.18
C MET A 1 -11.64 4.98 9.64
N ARG A 2 -11.80 3.87 8.94
CA ARG A 2 -11.26 2.55 9.32
C ARG A 2 -10.40 1.98 8.21
N ARG A 3 -9.21 1.48 8.55
CA ARG A 3 -8.37 0.66 7.68
C ARG A 3 -8.76 -0.80 7.86
N LEU A 4 -9.33 -1.41 6.84
CA LEU A 4 -9.76 -2.79 6.85
C LEU A 4 -8.75 -3.65 6.11
N PHE A 5 -8.37 -4.77 6.72
CA PHE A 5 -7.55 -5.82 6.10
C PHE A 5 -8.23 -7.16 6.33
N ILE A 6 -8.25 -8.00 5.30
CA ILE A 6 -8.79 -9.35 5.41
C ILE A 6 -7.71 -10.33 4.99
N ILE A 7 -7.30 -11.23 5.89
CA ILE A 7 -6.19 -12.15 5.71
C ILE A 7 -6.71 -13.58 5.66
N ARG A 8 -6.13 -14.41 4.80
CA ARG A 8 -6.48 -15.83 4.66
C ARG A 8 -6.07 -16.63 5.90
N LYS A 9 -7.03 -17.32 6.52
CA LYS A 9 -6.81 -18.16 7.70
C LYS A 9 -6.26 -19.54 7.35
N ASP A 10 -6.65 -20.09 6.20
CA ASP A 10 -6.22 -21.42 5.73
C ASP A 10 -4.71 -21.54 5.53
N LEU A 11 -4.01 -20.42 5.31
CA LEU A 11 -2.56 -20.39 5.17
C LEU A 11 -1.82 -20.61 6.48
N LYS A 12 -2.50 -20.57 7.63
CA LYS A 12 -1.92 -20.81 8.97
C LYS A 12 -0.63 -20.02 9.21
N LEU A 13 -0.66 -18.73 8.87
CA LEU A 13 0.51 -17.86 8.96
C LEU A 13 1.03 -17.83 10.40
N LYS A 14 2.32 -18.06 10.57
CA LYS A 14 2.99 -17.84 11.85
C LYS A 14 2.88 -16.35 12.25
N PRO A 15 2.90 -16.02 13.55
CA PRO A 15 2.70 -14.64 14.03
C PRO A 15 3.60 -13.60 13.35
N GLY A 16 4.88 -13.89 13.16
CA GLY A 16 5.81 -13.00 12.45
C GLY A 16 5.45 -12.79 10.97
N LYS A 17 5.02 -13.85 10.28
CA LYS A 17 4.56 -13.76 8.89
C LYS A 17 3.24 -12.99 8.78
N LEU A 18 2.31 -13.23 9.70
CA LEU A 18 1.06 -12.47 9.78
C LEU A 18 1.34 -10.98 9.99
N ALA A 19 2.24 -10.62 10.92
CA ALA A 19 2.63 -9.25 11.16
C ALA A 19 3.22 -8.58 9.90
N ALA A 20 4.09 -9.29 9.18
CA ALA A 20 4.65 -8.81 7.91
C ALA A 20 3.55 -8.56 6.86
N MET A 21 2.59 -9.48 6.70
CA MET A 21 1.49 -9.32 5.74
C MET A 21 0.57 -8.15 6.10
N VAL A 22 0.30 -7.93 7.39
CA VAL A 22 -0.43 -6.73 7.86
C VAL A 22 0.38 -5.46 7.58
N GLY A 23 1.70 -5.49 7.76
CA GLY A 23 2.60 -4.42 7.36
C GLY A 23 2.45 -4.09 5.86
N HIS A 24 2.53 -5.09 5.00
CA HIS A 24 2.32 -4.90 3.55
C HIS A 24 0.93 -4.32 3.23
N CYS A 25 -0.12 -4.74 3.92
CA CYS A 25 -1.45 -4.11 3.77
C CYS A 25 -1.43 -2.63 4.17
N CYS A 26 -0.68 -2.26 5.20
CA CYS A 26 -0.56 -0.86 5.63
C CYS A 26 0.15 0.00 4.58
N GLU A 27 1.19 -0.53 3.97
CA GLU A 27 2.01 0.20 2.99
C GLU A 27 1.36 0.25 1.61
N ALA A 28 0.58 -0.77 1.25
CA ALA A 28 0.00 -0.91 -0.08
C ALA A 28 -0.85 0.31 -0.49
N TYR A 29 -1.63 0.87 0.42
CA TYR A 29 -2.41 2.08 0.13
C TYR A 29 -1.52 3.25 -0.29
N TRP A 30 -0.47 3.54 0.47
CA TRP A 30 0.45 4.65 0.20
C TRP A 30 1.24 4.42 -1.08
N THR A 31 1.79 3.22 -1.25
CA THR A 31 2.59 2.88 -2.44
C THR A 31 1.76 2.90 -3.71
N ASN A 32 0.50 2.47 -3.67
CA ASN A 32 -0.39 2.56 -4.83
C ASN A 32 -0.83 3.99 -5.11
N ALA A 33 -1.11 4.80 -4.08
CA ALA A 33 -1.38 6.23 -4.26
C ALA A 33 -0.19 6.94 -4.93
N MET A 34 1.04 6.66 -4.48
CA MET A 34 2.25 7.20 -5.11
C MET A 34 2.40 6.74 -6.56
N LYS A 35 2.15 5.46 -6.87
CA LYS A 35 2.22 4.93 -8.25
C LYS A 35 1.18 5.55 -9.18
N ALA A 36 0.00 5.85 -8.65
CA ALA A 36 -1.06 6.53 -9.39
C ALA A 36 -0.82 8.05 -9.50
N GLY A 37 0.15 8.60 -8.77
CA GLY A 37 0.48 10.00 -8.78
C GLY A 37 1.06 10.47 -10.11
N LYS A 38 0.93 11.77 -10.37
CA LYS A 38 1.54 12.43 -11.53
C LYS A 38 3.01 12.70 -11.24
N VAL A 39 3.89 12.11 -12.02
CA VAL A 39 5.32 12.39 -11.98
C VAL A 39 5.58 13.61 -12.86
N LYS A 40 6.23 14.63 -12.30
CA LYS A 40 6.76 15.76 -13.06
C LYS A 40 8.28 15.67 -13.01
N ASP A 41 8.87 15.55 -14.20
CA ASP A 41 10.30 15.70 -14.33
C ASP A 41 10.66 17.16 -14.07
N ASN A 42 11.60 17.39 -13.17
CA ASN A 42 12.15 18.73 -12.97
C ASN A 42 13.16 18.97 -14.10
N GLU A 43 13.07 20.09 -14.77
CA GLU A 43 13.87 20.50 -15.93
C GLU A 43 15.41 20.49 -15.71
N PHE A 44 15.87 20.11 -14.51
CA PHE A 44 17.26 20.30 -14.11
C PHE A 44 18.07 19.02 -13.93
N ASP A 45 17.49 17.83 -14.10
CA ASP A 45 18.25 16.58 -13.90
C ASP A 45 17.79 15.45 -14.81
N THR A 46 18.65 15.15 -15.75
CA THR A 46 18.62 13.89 -16.51
C THR A 46 19.33 12.81 -15.68
N LEU A 47 18.70 12.32 -14.61
CA LEU A 47 19.14 11.03 -14.08
C LEU A 47 18.82 9.96 -15.14
N PRO A 48 19.78 9.06 -15.47
CA PRO A 48 19.48 7.97 -16.36
C PRO A 48 18.29 7.18 -15.79
N ALA A 49 17.29 6.93 -16.61
CA ALA A 49 16.08 6.20 -16.22
C ALA A 49 16.40 4.82 -15.62
N VAL A 50 17.55 4.27 -15.96
CA VAL A 50 18.08 2.98 -15.47
C VAL A 50 19.56 3.10 -15.19
N GLU A 51 19.99 2.70 -14.01
CA GLU A 51 21.41 2.54 -13.66
C GLU A 51 21.76 1.06 -13.48
N THR A 52 23.04 0.73 -13.75
CA THR A 52 23.61 -0.57 -13.40
C THR A 52 24.24 -0.47 -12.02
N TYR A 53 23.77 -1.25 -11.07
CA TYR A 53 24.34 -1.33 -9.72
C TYR A 53 25.66 -2.09 -9.71
N GLY A 54 26.45 -1.96 -8.64
CA GLY A 54 27.74 -2.62 -8.50
C GLY A 54 27.69 -4.16 -8.53
N ASP A 55 26.52 -4.75 -8.34
CA ASP A 55 26.26 -6.19 -8.46
C ASP A 55 25.76 -6.59 -9.87
N GLY A 56 25.78 -5.68 -10.85
CA GLY A 56 25.37 -5.90 -12.23
C GLY A 56 23.87 -5.81 -12.48
N ARG A 57 23.03 -5.65 -11.46
CA ARG A 57 21.58 -5.47 -11.64
C ARG A 57 21.29 -4.08 -12.19
N LYS A 58 20.27 -4.00 -13.03
CA LYS A 58 19.74 -2.74 -13.56
C LYS A 58 18.48 -2.35 -12.80
N GLY A 59 18.36 -1.11 -12.45
CA GLY A 59 17.19 -0.58 -11.77
C GLY A 59 17.08 0.94 -11.89
N PRO A 60 15.94 1.51 -11.50
CA PRO A 60 15.76 2.96 -11.50
C PRO A 60 16.84 3.62 -10.63
N ALA A 61 17.46 4.66 -11.16
CA ALA A 61 18.50 5.44 -10.45
C ALA A 61 18.03 5.95 -9.09
N LEU A 62 16.73 6.20 -8.93
CA LEU A 62 16.09 6.60 -7.67
C LEU A 62 16.30 5.62 -6.51
N TYR A 63 16.54 4.34 -6.77
CA TYR A 63 16.77 3.36 -5.70
C TYR A 63 18.20 3.33 -5.17
N LYS A 64 19.11 3.99 -5.85
CA LYS A 64 20.52 4.03 -5.45
C LYS A 64 20.81 5.01 -4.31
N HIS A 65 19.94 6.00 -4.13
CA HIS A 65 20.12 7.07 -3.17
C HIS A 65 18.94 7.13 -2.19
N PRO A 66 19.17 7.46 -0.92
CA PRO A 66 18.08 7.70 0.02
C PRO A 66 17.19 8.84 -0.51
N LEU A 67 15.90 8.61 -0.48
CA LEU A 67 14.91 9.61 -0.90
C LEU A 67 14.60 10.55 0.27
N VAL A 68 14.48 11.83 -0.04
CA VAL A 68 14.05 12.86 0.90
C VAL A 68 12.67 13.34 0.48
N PHE A 69 11.72 13.27 1.41
CA PHE A 69 10.40 13.85 1.23
C PHE A 69 10.44 15.30 1.67
N GLU A 70 10.04 16.21 0.81
CA GLU A 70 9.91 17.61 1.17
C GLU A 70 8.47 18.07 1.04
N MET A 71 7.99 18.73 2.07
CA MET A 71 6.70 19.40 2.09
C MET A 71 6.87 20.72 2.82
N SER A 72 6.29 21.80 2.31
CA SER A 72 6.27 23.04 3.04
C SER A 72 5.39 22.91 4.30
N ARG A 73 5.78 23.58 5.39
CA ARG A 73 4.97 23.59 6.61
C ARG A 73 3.55 24.08 6.35
N LYS A 74 3.40 25.08 5.52
CA LYS A 74 2.10 25.62 5.11
C LYS A 74 1.25 24.59 4.37
N ALA A 75 1.85 23.82 3.45
CA ALA A 75 1.17 22.74 2.75
C ALA A 75 0.77 21.62 3.70
N PHE A 76 1.65 21.25 4.64
CA PHE A 76 1.35 20.27 5.68
C PHE A 76 0.16 20.70 6.55
N GLU A 77 0.18 21.92 7.05
CA GLU A 77 -0.90 22.50 7.87
C GLU A 77 -2.21 22.65 7.09
N ALA A 78 -2.14 22.90 5.79
CA ALA A 78 -3.30 22.94 4.90
C ALA A 78 -3.83 21.54 4.52
N GLY A 79 -3.10 20.46 4.85
CA GLY A 79 -3.44 19.09 4.45
C GLY A 79 -3.27 18.85 2.96
N GLU A 80 -2.35 19.59 2.31
CA GLU A 80 -1.98 19.35 0.92
C GLU A 80 -1.18 18.05 0.80
N THR A 81 -1.25 17.39 -0.37
CA THR A 81 -0.71 16.07 -0.60
C THR A 81 0.34 16.04 -1.71
N SER A 82 1.00 17.16 -1.93
CA SER A 82 2.13 17.25 -2.86
C SER A 82 3.44 16.98 -2.12
N PHE A 83 4.22 16.02 -2.62
CA PHE A 83 5.53 15.69 -2.08
C PHE A 83 6.59 15.86 -3.17
N GLN A 84 7.73 16.38 -2.78
CA GLN A 84 8.92 16.35 -3.62
C GLN A 84 9.82 15.22 -3.13
N PHE A 85 10.21 14.36 -4.06
CA PHE A 85 11.20 13.31 -3.80
C PHE A 85 12.53 13.73 -4.42
N ARG A 86 13.59 13.63 -3.65
CA ARG A 86 14.94 13.78 -4.18
C ARG A 86 15.90 12.81 -3.50
N PRO A 87 16.91 12.33 -4.20
CA PRO A 87 18.03 11.64 -3.57
C PRO A 87 18.74 12.60 -2.62
N ALA A 88 19.17 12.10 -1.46
CA ALA A 88 19.96 12.90 -0.51
C ALA A 88 21.23 13.42 -1.20
N GLY A 89 21.51 14.72 -1.07
CA GLY A 89 22.67 15.36 -1.66
C GLY A 89 22.56 15.74 -3.14
N SER A 90 21.42 15.46 -3.79
CA SER A 90 21.17 15.86 -5.17
C SER A 90 20.08 16.94 -5.27
N ARG A 91 19.98 17.58 -6.43
CA ARG A 91 18.84 18.46 -6.73
C ARG A 91 17.57 17.60 -6.90
N PRO A 92 16.37 18.14 -6.63
CA PRO A 92 15.12 17.44 -6.86
C PRO A 92 15.03 17.02 -8.32
N THR A 93 14.94 15.71 -8.56
CA THR A 93 14.90 15.14 -9.91
C THR A 93 13.48 14.77 -10.32
N VAL A 94 12.63 14.45 -9.35
CA VAL A 94 11.27 14.01 -9.58
C VAL A 94 10.34 14.57 -8.51
N THR A 95 9.22 15.11 -8.95
CA THR A 95 8.10 15.45 -8.08
C THR A 95 6.96 14.48 -8.36
N VAL A 96 6.51 13.77 -7.34
CA VAL A 96 5.31 12.93 -7.42
C VAL A 96 4.17 13.65 -6.74
N GLN A 97 3.15 13.97 -7.53
CA GLN A 97 1.93 14.60 -7.05
C GLN A 97 0.83 13.53 -6.96
N PHE A 98 0.29 13.29 -5.80
CA PHE A 98 -0.82 12.37 -5.59
C PHE A 98 -1.78 12.93 -4.55
N GLU A 99 -3.05 12.53 -4.66
CA GLU A 99 -4.10 13.03 -3.79
C GLU A 99 -4.40 12.02 -2.68
N ILE A 100 -4.42 12.51 -1.45
CA ILE A 100 -4.91 11.76 -0.29
C ILE A 100 -5.99 12.63 0.35
N PRO A 101 -7.16 12.06 0.67
CA PRO A 101 -8.21 12.82 1.36
C PRO A 101 -7.67 13.47 2.64
N LYS A 102 -8.06 14.73 2.87
CA LYS A 102 -7.54 15.56 3.96
C LYS A 102 -7.73 14.92 5.34
N ASP A 103 -8.87 14.29 5.57
CA ASP A 103 -9.19 13.57 6.80
C ASP A 103 -8.29 12.34 7.01
N VAL A 104 -7.99 11.60 5.94
CA VAL A 104 -7.04 10.47 5.99
C VAL A 104 -5.65 10.93 6.35
N TRP A 105 -5.20 12.02 5.74
CA TRP A 105 -3.90 12.60 6.04
C TRP A 105 -3.84 13.11 7.48
N PHE A 106 -4.89 13.80 7.92
CA PHE A 106 -4.98 14.34 9.28
C PHE A 106 -4.93 13.25 10.34
N ASP A 107 -5.70 12.17 10.14
CA ASP A 107 -5.66 10.99 11.03
C ASP A 107 -4.26 10.38 11.09
N TYR A 108 -3.61 10.26 9.93
CA TYR A 108 -2.27 9.68 9.85
C TYR A 108 -1.23 10.51 10.61
N VAL A 109 -1.17 11.83 10.40
CA VAL A 109 -0.18 12.69 11.06
C VAL A 109 -0.46 12.88 12.56
N ASN A 110 -1.70 12.72 12.99
CA ASN A 110 -2.08 12.76 14.42
C ASN A 110 -1.95 11.38 15.12
N GLY A 111 -1.41 10.38 14.44
CA GLY A 111 -1.17 9.07 15.03
C GLY A 111 -2.42 8.20 15.19
N ILE A 112 -3.51 8.51 14.49
CA ILE A 112 -4.74 7.71 14.52
C ILE A 112 -4.58 6.54 13.54
N PHE A 113 -4.09 5.41 14.03
CA PHE A 113 -3.76 4.24 13.21
C PHE A 113 -4.76 3.07 13.40
N THR A 114 -6.04 3.38 13.55
CA THR A 114 -7.06 2.34 13.76
C THR A 114 -7.11 1.37 12.58
N LYS A 115 -6.92 0.10 12.87
CA LYS A 115 -6.95 -1.00 11.90
C LYS A 115 -7.89 -2.08 12.37
N THR A 116 -8.62 -2.66 11.43
CA THR A 116 -9.43 -3.86 11.65
C THR A 116 -8.88 -4.98 10.80
N ILE A 117 -8.46 -6.05 11.43
CA ILE A 117 -7.93 -7.23 10.76
C ILE A 117 -8.97 -8.33 10.89
N CYS A 118 -9.50 -8.77 9.78
CA CYS A 118 -10.46 -9.86 9.69
C CYS A 118 -9.83 -11.09 9.04
N GLU A 119 -10.43 -12.26 9.23
CA GLU A 119 -10.00 -13.48 8.58
C GLU A 119 -10.98 -13.92 7.47
N ALA A 120 -10.41 -14.32 6.34
CA ALA A 120 -11.12 -15.07 5.32
C ALA A 120 -10.76 -16.56 5.46
N ARG A 121 -11.75 -17.43 5.53
CA ARG A 121 -11.54 -18.88 5.69
C ARG A 121 -10.64 -19.48 4.61
N ASN A 122 -10.69 -18.94 3.37
CA ASN A 122 -9.90 -19.39 2.22
C ASN A 122 -9.91 -18.33 1.11
N LEU A 123 -9.20 -18.60 0.01
CA LEU A 123 -9.11 -17.71 -1.15
C LEU A 123 -10.48 -17.33 -1.73
N ASN A 124 -11.42 -18.29 -1.81
CA ASN A 124 -12.76 -18.00 -2.36
C ASN A 124 -13.51 -16.97 -1.48
N LYS A 125 -13.37 -17.08 -0.15
CA LYS A 125 -13.93 -16.08 0.76
C LYS A 125 -13.22 -14.72 0.61
N LEU A 126 -11.92 -14.71 0.39
CA LEU A 126 -11.20 -13.47 0.11
C LEU A 126 -11.70 -12.81 -1.20
N LYS A 127 -11.93 -13.59 -2.26
CA LYS A 127 -12.50 -13.10 -3.52
C LYS A 127 -13.90 -12.50 -3.33
N GLN A 128 -14.71 -13.03 -2.42
CA GLN A 128 -16.02 -12.46 -2.10
C GLN A 128 -15.91 -11.06 -1.46
N ALA A 129 -14.83 -10.77 -0.73
CA ALA A 129 -14.58 -9.41 -0.24
C ALA A 129 -14.25 -8.45 -1.38
N ALA A 130 -13.50 -8.90 -2.38
CA ALA A 130 -13.23 -8.12 -3.59
C ALA A 130 -14.52 -7.84 -4.38
N GLU A 131 -15.42 -8.82 -4.51
CA GLU A 131 -16.73 -8.60 -5.16
C GLU A 131 -17.58 -7.61 -4.38
N ALA A 132 -17.58 -7.68 -3.05
CA ALA A 132 -18.29 -6.69 -2.22
C ALA A 132 -17.73 -5.27 -2.44
N ALA A 133 -16.41 -5.14 -2.55
CA ALA A 133 -15.76 -3.86 -2.86
C ALA A 133 -16.20 -3.31 -4.24
N ARG A 134 -16.21 -4.17 -5.26
CA ARG A 134 -16.69 -3.79 -6.61
C ARG A 134 -18.17 -3.38 -6.57
N GLY A 135 -19.00 -4.10 -5.81
CA GLY A 135 -20.41 -3.75 -5.62
C GLY A 135 -20.62 -2.38 -4.96
N LEU A 136 -19.64 -1.91 -4.19
CA LEU A 136 -19.60 -0.57 -3.58
C LEU A 136 -18.88 0.46 -4.45
N SER A 137 -18.62 0.14 -5.72
CA SER A 137 -17.92 0.99 -6.69
C SER A 137 -16.50 1.38 -6.28
N LEU A 138 -15.82 0.54 -5.47
CA LEU A 138 -14.43 0.72 -5.12
C LEU A 138 -13.52 0.16 -6.23
N SER A 139 -12.53 0.94 -6.63
CA SER A 139 -11.62 0.62 -7.74
C SER A 139 -10.43 -0.23 -7.26
N GLU A 140 -10.17 -1.34 -7.94
CA GLU A 140 -8.99 -2.17 -7.71
C GLU A 140 -7.70 -1.42 -8.03
N GLY A 141 -6.67 -1.60 -7.20
CA GLY A 141 -5.39 -0.91 -7.33
C GLY A 141 -5.37 0.52 -6.77
N VAL A 142 -6.54 1.12 -6.51
CA VAL A 142 -6.67 2.49 -5.95
C VAL A 142 -7.30 2.44 -4.57
N ASP A 143 -8.47 1.84 -4.46
CA ASP A 143 -9.26 1.78 -3.22
C ASP A 143 -9.04 0.50 -2.44
N TRP A 144 -8.66 -0.57 -3.12
CA TRP A 144 -8.36 -1.87 -2.56
C TRP A 144 -7.45 -2.67 -3.50
N GLY A 145 -6.84 -3.73 -2.99
CA GLY A 145 -6.06 -4.65 -3.80
C GLY A 145 -5.61 -5.88 -3.01
N TYR A 146 -5.13 -6.87 -3.73
CA TYR A 146 -4.57 -8.08 -3.13
C TYR A 146 -3.16 -7.87 -2.62
N ILE A 147 -2.79 -8.61 -1.60
CA ILE A 147 -1.42 -8.80 -1.14
C ILE A 147 -0.98 -10.18 -1.55
N ASN A 148 0.04 -10.24 -2.42
CA ASN A 148 0.66 -11.47 -2.88
C ASN A 148 2.03 -11.63 -2.21
N ASP A 149 2.24 -12.76 -1.56
CA ASP A 149 3.52 -13.14 -0.98
C ASP A 149 4.38 -13.84 -2.04
N LYS A 150 5.67 -13.51 -2.08
CA LYS A 150 6.63 -14.10 -3.03
C LYS A 150 7.07 -15.53 -2.67
N CYS A 151 6.53 -16.09 -1.59
CA CYS A 151 6.79 -17.47 -1.16
C CYS A 151 8.29 -17.78 -0.93
N LEU A 152 9.06 -16.80 -0.48
CA LEU A 152 10.48 -16.98 -0.22
C LEU A 152 10.79 -17.76 1.06
N THR A 153 9.78 -18.00 1.90
CA THR A 153 9.92 -18.67 3.20
C THR A 153 8.88 -19.77 3.41
N ASP A 154 7.84 -19.50 4.20
CA ASP A 154 6.95 -20.53 4.74
C ASP A 154 5.77 -20.92 3.83
N LEU A 155 5.50 -20.17 2.76
CA LEU A 155 4.36 -20.42 1.88
C LEU A 155 4.76 -21.14 0.60
N THR A 156 3.85 -21.97 0.11
CA THR A 156 3.95 -22.60 -1.20
C THR A 156 3.24 -21.73 -2.24
N PRO A 157 3.84 -21.49 -3.42
CA PRO A 157 3.18 -20.77 -4.51
C PRO A 157 1.86 -21.40 -4.93
N GLU A 158 0.81 -20.60 -5.05
CA GLU A 158 -0.51 -21.01 -5.55
C GLU A 158 -0.83 -20.36 -6.90
N ASN A 159 -0.15 -19.25 -7.26
CA ASN A 159 -0.33 -18.53 -8.50
C ASN A 159 0.75 -18.90 -9.52
N GLU A 160 0.46 -18.74 -10.80
CA GLU A 160 1.39 -19.04 -11.91
C GLU A 160 2.66 -18.18 -11.88
N ASP A 161 2.59 -16.97 -11.30
CA ASP A 161 3.73 -16.08 -11.13
C ASP A 161 4.65 -16.42 -9.94
N GLY A 162 4.42 -17.57 -9.29
CA GLY A 162 5.20 -18.01 -8.15
C GLY A 162 4.83 -17.35 -6.82
N THR A 163 3.71 -16.66 -6.76
CA THR A 163 3.22 -15.99 -5.54
C THR A 163 2.04 -16.74 -4.91
N THR A 164 1.65 -16.32 -3.72
CA THR A 164 0.40 -16.75 -3.06
C THR A 164 -0.37 -15.55 -2.58
N THR A 165 -1.65 -15.44 -2.96
CA THR A 165 -2.53 -14.38 -2.48
C THR A 165 -2.88 -14.62 -1.02
N VAL A 166 -2.41 -13.74 -0.13
CA VAL A 166 -2.54 -13.90 1.33
C VAL A 166 -3.60 -13.01 1.95
N GLY A 167 -3.93 -11.90 1.33
CA GLY A 167 -4.90 -10.95 1.90
C GLY A 167 -5.38 -9.92 0.91
N ILE A 168 -6.22 -9.04 1.41
CA ILE A 168 -6.76 -7.88 0.70
C ILE A 168 -6.68 -6.65 1.61
N TRP A 169 -6.23 -5.55 1.07
CA TRP A 169 -6.19 -4.27 1.74
C TRP A 169 -7.26 -3.34 1.18
N PHE A 170 -7.73 -2.43 2.00
CA PHE A 170 -8.62 -1.34 1.60
C PHE A 170 -8.02 0.00 2.00
N LYS A 171 -8.30 1.05 1.22
CA LYS A 171 -8.03 2.42 1.65
C LYS A 171 -8.76 2.70 2.97
N PRO A 172 -8.43 3.78 3.68
CA PRO A 172 -9.28 4.23 4.78
C PRO A 172 -10.71 4.45 4.31
N LEU A 173 -11.64 3.69 4.89
CA LEU A 173 -13.06 3.70 4.53
C LEU A 173 -13.89 4.34 5.63
N PRO A 174 -14.99 5.01 5.31
CA PRO A 174 -16.05 5.30 6.28
C PRO A 174 -16.46 4.04 7.02
N ASP A 175 -16.86 4.17 8.28
CA ASP A 175 -17.11 3.01 9.15
C ASP A 175 -18.27 2.14 8.67
N ASP A 176 -19.29 2.73 8.08
CA ASP A 176 -20.43 2.05 7.48
C ASP A 176 -20.01 1.22 6.26
N VAL A 177 -19.22 1.79 5.36
CA VAL A 177 -18.66 1.09 4.18
C VAL A 177 -17.73 -0.05 4.61
N ALA A 178 -16.85 0.20 5.56
CA ALA A 178 -15.96 -0.83 6.09
C ALA A 178 -16.76 -1.97 6.76
N HIS A 179 -17.85 -1.64 7.46
CA HIS A 179 -18.74 -2.61 8.07
C HIS A 179 -19.49 -3.45 7.03
N GLU A 180 -19.99 -2.83 5.97
CA GLU A 180 -20.69 -3.55 4.88
C GLU A 180 -19.80 -4.66 4.27
N ILE A 181 -18.51 -4.37 4.09
CA ILE A 181 -17.55 -5.36 3.60
C ILE A 181 -17.26 -6.40 4.70
N SER A 182 -16.94 -5.95 5.91
CA SER A 182 -16.36 -6.80 6.96
C SER A 182 -17.36 -7.63 7.76
N ARG A 183 -18.66 -7.30 7.74
CA ARG A 183 -19.67 -7.96 8.58
C ARG A 183 -19.77 -9.49 8.43
N LYS A 184 -19.26 -10.04 7.32
CA LYS A 184 -19.22 -11.49 7.03
C LYS A 184 -17.89 -12.15 7.40
N TYR A 185 -16.95 -11.38 7.94
CA TYR A 185 -15.60 -11.83 8.26
C TYR A 185 -15.34 -11.62 9.75
N PRO A 186 -15.07 -12.68 10.52
CA PRO A 186 -14.73 -12.52 11.91
C PRO A 186 -13.39 -11.79 12.05
N LEU A 187 -13.16 -11.17 13.21
CA LEU A 187 -11.85 -10.64 13.55
C LEU A 187 -10.82 -11.77 13.54
N TYR A 188 -9.63 -11.47 13.03
CA TYR A 188 -8.56 -12.45 13.00
C TYR A 188 -8.18 -12.82 14.44
N ARG A 189 -8.18 -14.11 14.75
CA ARG A 189 -7.81 -14.68 16.05
C ARG A 189 -6.83 -15.83 15.82
N ASP A 190 -5.93 -16.00 16.77
CA ASP A 190 -4.99 -17.13 16.82
C ASP A 190 -5.69 -18.46 17.06
#